data_69f93c091ed524437ecf52faeade2eff
#
_entry.id   69f93c091ed524437ecf52faeade2eff
#
_cell.length_a   1.000
_cell.length_b   1.000
_cell.length_c   1.000
_cell.angle_alpha   90.00
_cell.angle_beta   90.00
_cell.angle_gamma   90.00
#
_symmetry.space_group_name_H-M   'P 1'
#
loop_
_entity.id
_entity.type
_entity.pdbx_description
1 polymer ?
#
loop_
_entity_poly.entity_id
_entity_poly.type
_entity_poly.pdbx_seq_one_letter_code
_entity_poly.pdbx_strand_id
1 'polypeptide(L)'
;MTSLYDQLRLCMPQLRMTPLLIAVNVIVFVAMLFNGAGLWHSQNGVQLAWGANFGPATQDGQWWRLGSALFLHFGLLHISLNMFALWDAGQWVERMYGHLRFAVIYFAAGLVGNLLSLVIHAGHAVSGGASGAIFGLYGALLSYLWLERQRIHRGEFRWLFWAAIGFSVATIIFGFLVPGIDNAAHIGGLTTGLLMGVLLVKSEEENRVIRRPGQWASAIALVILIGGMVARIPAPAYRWSDEKQVRQEIGEFLQQDAAISRAWESLLLQGRRKGVSFDELADVIESVVVERYEHSFEELSALPQDARLPSAQTAEHLRNYAEQQRDASRAMVEGLRARDRQQIQKALAEARKSRTEK
;
A
#
# COMPACT_ATOMS: atom_id res chain seq x y z
N MET A 1 -21.15 14.21 42.66
CA MET A 1 -19.78 14.18 42.12
C MET A 1 -19.89 14.45 40.63
N THR A 2 -19.11 15.37 40.11
CA THR A 2 -19.02 15.60 38.65
C THR A 2 -18.35 14.39 38.00
N SER A 3 -18.86 13.95 36.83
CA SER A 3 -18.29 12.82 36.11
C SER A 3 -16.84 13.12 35.66
N LEU A 4 -16.04 12.07 35.43
CA LEU A 4 -14.69 12.21 34.86
C LEU A 4 -14.75 12.99 33.52
N TYR A 5 -15.76 12.71 32.69
CA TYR A 5 -15.98 13.39 31.43
C TYR A 5 -16.19 14.91 31.62
N ASP A 6 -17.03 15.31 32.59
CA ASP A 6 -17.31 16.72 32.86
C ASP A 6 -16.06 17.43 33.39
N GLN A 7 -15.27 16.78 34.26
CA GLN A 7 -14.01 17.32 34.77
C GLN A 7 -13.01 17.54 33.63
N LEU A 8 -12.82 16.56 32.76
CA LEU A 8 -11.93 16.68 31.59
C LEU A 8 -12.41 17.74 30.61
N ARG A 9 -13.72 17.85 30.39
CA ARG A 9 -14.32 18.87 29.54
C ARG A 9 -14.14 20.28 30.10
N LEU A 10 -14.22 20.46 31.40
CA LEU A 10 -13.92 21.74 32.02
C LEU A 10 -12.46 22.16 31.88
N CYS A 11 -11.52 21.19 32.02
CA CYS A 11 -10.08 21.43 31.83
C CYS A 11 -9.70 21.67 30.35
N MET A 12 -10.39 20.99 29.43
CA MET A 12 -10.16 21.11 27.99
C MET A 12 -11.49 21.07 27.22
N PRO A 13 -12.15 22.22 27.07
CA PRO A 13 -13.48 22.30 26.46
C PRO A 13 -13.45 22.01 24.95
N GLN A 14 -12.36 22.37 24.25
CA GLN A 14 -12.25 22.25 22.81
C GLN A 14 -11.29 21.13 22.41
N LEU A 15 -11.76 20.22 21.58
CA LEU A 15 -10.94 19.26 20.85
C LEU A 15 -10.45 19.91 19.54
N ARG A 16 -9.20 19.67 19.17
CA ARG A 16 -8.60 20.18 17.93
C ARG A 16 -8.04 19.06 17.07
N MET A 17 -7.27 18.15 17.66
CA MET A 17 -6.57 17.11 16.92
C MET A 17 -7.50 15.99 16.47
N THR A 18 -8.42 15.55 17.32
CA THR A 18 -9.40 14.53 16.96
C THR A 18 -10.23 14.92 15.72
N PRO A 19 -10.92 16.08 15.70
CA PRO A 19 -11.69 16.49 14.52
C PRO A 19 -10.79 16.80 13.31
N LEU A 20 -9.57 17.32 13.51
CA LEU A 20 -8.62 17.55 12.43
C LEU A 20 -8.21 16.23 11.76
N LEU A 21 -7.85 15.20 12.53
CA LEU A 21 -7.46 13.90 11.99
C LEU A 21 -8.63 13.22 11.27
N ILE A 22 -9.84 13.32 11.80
CA ILE A 22 -11.04 12.82 11.10
C ILE A 22 -11.21 13.55 9.77
N ALA A 23 -11.14 14.89 9.75
CA ALA A 23 -11.27 15.66 8.53
C ALA A 23 -10.20 15.28 7.48
N VAL A 24 -8.94 15.14 7.89
CA VAL A 24 -7.85 14.74 6.98
C VAL A 24 -8.11 13.34 6.39
N ASN A 25 -8.50 12.36 7.21
CA ASN A 25 -8.81 11.01 6.72
C ASN A 25 -9.98 11.02 5.73
N VAL A 26 -11.04 11.79 6.01
CA VAL A 26 -12.19 11.92 5.09
C VAL A 26 -11.79 12.60 3.79
N ILE A 27 -11.01 13.70 3.86
CA ILE A 27 -10.52 14.40 2.66
C ILE A 27 -9.67 13.47 1.79
N VAL A 28 -8.73 12.71 2.39
CA VAL A 28 -7.90 11.75 1.65
C VAL A 28 -8.77 10.68 1.01
N PHE A 29 -9.72 10.11 1.74
CA PHE A 29 -10.63 9.10 1.20
C PHE A 29 -11.45 9.62 0.01
N VAL A 30 -12.03 10.82 0.14
CA VAL A 30 -12.77 11.47 -0.96
C VAL A 30 -11.86 11.72 -2.16
N ALA A 31 -10.63 12.20 -1.94
CA ALA A 31 -9.66 12.39 -3.01
C ALA A 31 -9.30 11.08 -3.71
N MET A 32 -9.17 9.97 -2.97
CA MET A 32 -8.94 8.64 -3.53
C MET A 32 -10.11 8.17 -4.39
N LEU A 33 -11.37 8.46 -4.01
CA LEU A 33 -12.55 8.11 -4.83
C LEU A 33 -12.50 8.80 -6.21
N PHE A 34 -12.09 10.07 -6.28
CA PHE A 34 -11.91 10.76 -7.56
C PHE A 34 -10.72 10.24 -8.37
N ASN A 35 -9.83 9.46 -7.76
CA ASN A 35 -8.66 8.84 -8.42
C ASN A 35 -8.81 7.32 -8.58
N GLY A 36 -10.03 6.82 -8.70
CA GLY A 36 -10.32 5.43 -9.06
C GLY A 36 -10.42 4.45 -7.89
N ALA A 37 -10.42 4.93 -6.64
CA ALA A 37 -10.76 4.06 -5.52
C ALA A 37 -12.24 3.68 -5.56
N GLY A 38 -12.54 2.40 -5.34
CA GLY A 38 -13.92 1.94 -5.20
C GLY A 38 -14.54 2.38 -3.88
N LEU A 39 -15.81 2.80 -3.90
CA LEU A 39 -16.52 3.24 -2.69
C LEU A 39 -16.60 2.13 -1.62
N TRP A 40 -16.91 0.91 -2.01
CA TRP A 40 -17.06 -0.23 -1.09
C TRP A 40 -15.77 -1.01 -0.90
N HIS A 41 -14.96 -1.09 -1.96
CA HIS A 41 -13.67 -1.78 -1.93
C HIS A 41 -12.70 -1.12 -2.92
N SER A 42 -11.56 -0.67 -2.42
CA SER A 42 -10.47 -0.10 -3.23
C SER A 42 -9.45 -1.18 -3.58
N GLN A 43 -9.05 -1.22 -4.85
CA GLN A 43 -8.02 -2.14 -5.31
C GLN A 43 -6.63 -1.80 -4.74
N ASN A 44 -5.81 -2.82 -4.52
CA ASN A 44 -4.45 -2.65 -4.00
C ASN A 44 -3.58 -1.73 -4.87
N GLY A 45 -3.77 -1.71 -6.19
CA GLY A 45 -3.05 -0.81 -7.10
C GLY A 45 -3.25 0.67 -6.76
N VAL A 46 -4.51 1.08 -6.48
CA VAL A 46 -4.83 2.44 -6.06
C VAL A 46 -4.22 2.75 -4.69
N GLN A 47 -4.34 1.82 -3.75
CA GLN A 47 -3.75 1.97 -2.41
C GLN A 47 -2.23 2.15 -2.46
N LEU A 48 -1.54 1.35 -3.29
CA LEU A 48 -0.09 1.46 -3.52
C LEU A 48 0.31 2.80 -4.16
N ALA A 49 -0.47 3.28 -5.12
CA ALA A 49 -0.25 4.58 -5.76
C ALA A 49 -0.37 5.73 -4.75
N TRP A 50 -1.29 5.62 -3.78
CA TRP A 50 -1.49 6.61 -2.72
C TRP A 50 -0.56 6.45 -1.51
N GLY A 51 0.28 5.43 -1.47
CA GLY A 51 1.30 5.27 -0.43
C GLY A 51 0.94 4.30 0.68
N ALA A 52 0.17 3.26 0.40
CA ALA A 52 -0.05 2.17 1.34
C ALA A 52 1.27 1.49 1.74
N ASN A 53 1.35 1.01 2.97
CA ASN A 53 2.49 0.25 3.46
C ASN A 53 2.55 -1.10 2.75
N PHE A 54 3.67 -1.37 2.10
CA PHE A 54 3.93 -2.59 1.35
C PHE A 54 5.42 -2.90 1.37
N GLY A 55 5.81 -4.06 1.87
CA GLY A 55 7.20 -4.41 2.15
C GLY A 55 8.18 -4.09 1.02
N PRO A 56 7.99 -4.60 -0.20
CA PRO A 56 8.88 -4.31 -1.32
C PRO A 56 9.05 -2.82 -1.61
N ALA A 57 7.96 -2.03 -1.57
CA ALA A 57 8.02 -0.60 -1.83
C ALA A 57 8.61 0.20 -0.66
N THR A 58 8.19 -0.13 0.58
CA THR A 58 8.66 0.55 1.79
C THR A 58 10.17 0.36 1.96
N GLN A 59 10.68 -0.85 1.77
CA GLN A 59 12.09 -1.19 1.93
C GLN A 59 12.96 -0.76 0.73
N ASP A 60 12.37 -0.50 -0.42
CA ASP A 60 13.05 0.06 -1.60
C ASP A 60 13.10 1.60 -1.57
N GLY A 61 13.31 2.16 -0.37
CA GLY A 61 13.52 3.59 -0.12
C GLY A 61 12.25 4.39 0.18
N GLN A 62 11.05 3.81 0.11
CA GLN A 62 9.81 4.55 0.30
C GLN A 62 9.28 4.46 1.75
N TRP A 63 10.16 4.69 2.74
CA TRP A 63 9.85 4.62 4.18
C TRP A 63 8.74 5.57 4.62
N TRP A 64 8.47 6.64 3.86
CA TRP A 64 7.35 7.55 4.07
C TRP A 64 5.98 6.84 4.03
N ARG A 65 5.91 5.64 3.44
CA ARG A 65 4.70 4.80 3.40
C ARG A 65 4.23 4.35 4.78
N LEU A 66 5.14 4.24 5.75
CA LEU A 66 4.75 3.98 7.13
C LEU A 66 3.84 5.08 7.69
N GLY A 67 4.01 6.33 7.24
CA GLY A 67 3.21 7.48 7.65
C GLY A 67 1.96 7.68 6.78
N SER A 68 2.08 7.67 5.46
CA SER A 68 0.95 7.90 4.55
C SER A 68 -0.14 6.82 4.69
N ALA A 69 0.25 5.59 4.96
CA ALA A 69 -0.67 4.48 5.17
C ALA A 69 -1.70 4.74 6.28
N LEU A 70 -1.39 5.59 7.27
CA LEU A 70 -2.30 5.95 8.37
C LEU A 70 -3.59 6.63 7.89
N PHE A 71 -3.58 7.19 6.67
CA PHE A 71 -4.68 7.98 6.12
C PHE A 71 -5.46 7.27 5.01
N LEU A 72 -5.03 6.06 4.62
CA LEU A 72 -5.61 5.33 3.50
C LEU A 72 -6.67 4.33 3.97
N HIS A 73 -7.80 4.29 3.28
CA HIS A 73 -8.90 3.41 3.63
C HIS A 73 -9.40 2.61 2.42
N PHE A 74 -9.66 1.32 2.63
CA PHE A 74 -10.01 0.37 1.57
C PHE A 74 -11.50 0.39 1.17
N GLY A 75 -12.31 1.26 1.78
CA GLY A 75 -13.73 1.41 1.45
C GLY A 75 -14.51 2.12 2.55
N LEU A 76 -15.78 2.42 2.25
CA LEU A 76 -16.66 3.23 3.10
C LEU A 76 -16.85 2.63 4.50
N LEU A 77 -17.04 1.32 4.61
CA LEU A 77 -17.21 0.66 5.92
C LEU A 77 -15.93 0.80 6.75
N HIS A 78 -14.76 0.62 6.13
CA HIS A 78 -13.47 0.72 6.81
C HIS A 78 -13.24 2.13 7.36
N ILE A 79 -13.43 3.18 6.55
CA ILE A 79 -13.26 4.55 7.06
C ILE A 79 -14.31 4.90 8.12
N SER A 80 -15.56 4.49 7.94
CA SER A 80 -16.62 4.80 8.91
C SER A 80 -16.34 4.22 10.29
N LEU A 81 -15.92 2.96 10.36
CA LEU A 81 -15.55 2.31 11.62
C LEU A 81 -14.31 2.96 12.26
N ASN A 82 -13.30 3.32 11.46
CA ASN A 82 -12.13 4.03 11.95
C ASN A 82 -12.48 5.42 12.49
N MET A 83 -13.28 6.20 11.78
CA MET A 83 -13.65 7.55 12.24
C MET A 83 -14.53 7.52 13.49
N PHE A 84 -15.43 6.53 13.58
CA PHE A 84 -16.20 6.30 14.80
C PHE A 84 -15.27 5.99 15.99
N ALA A 85 -14.35 5.03 15.85
CA ALA A 85 -13.42 4.65 16.91
C ALA A 85 -12.42 5.78 17.23
N LEU A 86 -11.99 6.56 16.24
CA LEU A 86 -11.15 7.75 16.44
C LEU A 86 -11.89 8.83 17.23
N TRP A 87 -13.17 9.06 16.95
CA TRP A 87 -13.97 9.97 17.74
C TRP A 87 -14.16 9.48 19.18
N ASP A 88 -14.50 8.21 19.35
CA ASP A 88 -14.73 7.61 20.67
C ASP A 88 -13.49 7.68 21.57
N ALA A 89 -12.37 7.10 21.15
CA ALA A 89 -11.13 7.13 21.94
C ALA A 89 -10.51 8.53 22.00
N GLY A 90 -10.56 9.24 20.86
CA GLY A 90 -9.89 10.52 20.67
C GLY A 90 -10.37 11.60 21.64
N GLN A 91 -11.68 11.71 21.86
CA GLN A 91 -12.22 12.71 22.77
C GLN A 91 -11.77 12.51 24.24
N TRP A 92 -11.51 11.29 24.64
CA TRP A 92 -10.96 10.98 25.97
C TRP A 92 -9.46 11.29 26.04
N VAL A 93 -8.70 10.68 25.12
CA VAL A 93 -7.23 10.75 25.14
C VAL A 93 -6.73 12.17 24.90
N GLU A 94 -7.35 12.93 23.99
CA GLU A 94 -6.97 14.32 23.74
C GLU A 94 -7.17 15.19 24.96
N ARG A 95 -8.29 15.01 25.71
CA ARG A 95 -8.54 15.73 26.97
C ARG A 95 -7.59 15.30 28.08
N MET A 96 -7.24 14.02 28.16
CA MET A 96 -6.35 13.49 29.19
C MET A 96 -4.90 13.93 29.00
N TYR A 97 -4.40 13.92 27.76
CA TYR A 97 -2.98 14.17 27.45
C TYR A 97 -2.72 15.57 26.92
N GLY A 98 -3.71 16.25 26.36
CA GLY A 98 -3.56 17.51 25.62
C GLY A 98 -3.22 17.29 24.14
N HIS A 99 -3.45 18.30 23.32
CA HIS A 99 -3.36 18.22 21.85
C HIS A 99 -2.03 17.66 21.34
N LEU A 100 -0.90 18.17 21.83
CA LEU A 100 0.42 17.76 21.33
C LEU A 100 0.76 16.32 21.69
N ARG A 101 0.55 15.92 22.95
CA ARG A 101 0.83 14.55 23.39
C ARG A 101 -0.09 13.54 22.73
N PHE A 102 -1.36 13.90 22.54
CA PHE A 102 -2.31 13.11 21.77
C PHE A 102 -1.77 12.86 20.34
N ALA A 103 -1.34 13.91 19.64
CA ALA A 103 -0.77 13.77 18.30
C ALA A 103 0.48 12.87 18.29
N VAL A 104 1.38 13.05 19.27
CA VAL A 104 2.58 12.20 19.40
C VAL A 104 2.22 10.74 19.62
N ILE A 105 1.24 10.44 20.49
CA ILE A 105 0.74 9.07 20.72
C ILE A 105 0.16 8.49 19.41
N TYR A 106 -0.71 9.23 18.73
CA TYR A 106 -1.36 8.80 17.50
C TYR A 106 -0.34 8.43 16.41
N PHE A 107 0.57 9.35 16.11
CA PHE A 107 1.56 9.13 15.06
C PHE A 107 2.59 8.06 15.43
N ALA A 108 3.09 8.07 16.66
CA ALA A 108 4.05 7.06 17.11
C ALA A 108 3.43 5.65 17.05
N ALA A 109 2.21 5.50 17.58
CA ALA A 109 1.51 4.21 17.57
C ALA A 109 1.20 3.72 16.14
N GLY A 110 0.78 4.63 15.25
CA GLY A 110 0.53 4.29 13.86
C GLY A 110 1.80 3.88 13.11
N LEU A 111 2.90 4.63 13.28
CA LEU A 111 4.19 4.31 12.65
C LEU A 111 4.75 2.98 13.14
N VAL A 112 4.76 2.74 14.46
CA VAL A 112 5.25 1.48 15.04
C VAL A 112 4.31 0.32 14.71
N GLY A 113 3.00 0.55 14.64
CA GLY A 113 2.03 -0.43 14.15
C GLY A 113 2.33 -0.86 12.71
N ASN A 114 2.54 0.09 11.81
CA ASN A 114 2.91 -0.19 10.42
C ASN A 114 4.30 -0.83 10.30
N LEU A 115 5.23 -0.53 11.21
CA LEU A 115 6.54 -1.20 11.26
C LEU A 115 6.37 -2.67 11.69
N LEU A 116 5.52 -2.97 12.67
CA LEU A 116 5.24 -4.37 13.06
C LEU A 116 4.54 -5.12 11.92
N SER A 117 3.60 -4.49 11.24
CA SER A 117 2.98 -5.03 10.03
C SER A 117 4.02 -5.41 8.97
N LEU A 118 4.98 -4.52 8.70
CA LEU A 118 6.09 -4.78 7.78
C LEU A 118 6.92 -6.00 8.20
N VAL A 119 7.24 -6.12 9.50
CA VAL A 119 8.02 -7.24 10.04
C VAL A 119 7.28 -8.58 9.91
N ILE A 120 5.97 -8.58 10.19
CA ILE A 120 5.16 -9.81 10.21
C ILE A 120 4.75 -10.27 8.82
N HIS A 121 4.36 -9.34 7.95
CA HIS A 121 3.81 -9.69 6.63
C HIS A 121 4.86 -9.78 5.51
N ALA A 122 6.09 -9.36 5.76
CA ALA A 122 7.25 -9.59 4.86
C ALA A 122 7.00 -9.23 3.38
N GLY A 123 6.09 -8.31 3.11
CA GLY A 123 5.79 -7.88 1.74
C GLY A 123 4.65 -8.62 1.04
N HIS A 124 3.91 -9.46 1.74
CA HIS A 124 2.74 -10.15 1.18
C HIS A 124 1.43 -9.37 1.32
N ALA A 125 1.38 -8.34 2.15
CA ALA A 125 0.18 -7.55 2.39
C ALA A 125 0.36 -6.07 2.05
N VAL A 126 -0.66 -5.48 1.42
CA VAL A 126 -0.80 -4.04 1.28
C VAL A 126 -1.66 -3.55 2.44
N SER A 127 -1.06 -2.74 3.33
CA SER A 127 -1.68 -2.29 4.57
C SER A 127 -1.91 -0.78 4.57
N GLY A 128 -3.05 -0.36 5.15
CA GLY A 128 -3.40 1.04 5.33
C GLY A 128 -4.62 1.19 6.22
N GLY A 129 -4.68 2.28 6.96
CA GLY A 129 -5.76 2.62 7.88
C GLY A 129 -5.28 3.36 9.11
N ALA A 130 -6.15 4.16 9.69
CA ALA A 130 -5.90 4.84 10.95
C ALA A 130 -5.88 3.87 12.16
N SER A 131 -6.29 2.63 11.96
CA SER A 131 -6.61 1.70 13.05
C SER A 131 -5.43 1.41 13.98
N GLY A 132 -4.20 1.25 13.48
CA GLY A 132 -3.01 1.08 14.32
C GLY A 132 -2.81 2.25 15.28
N ALA A 133 -2.97 3.49 14.80
CA ALA A 133 -2.92 4.70 15.63
C ALA A 133 -4.07 4.76 16.62
N ILE A 134 -5.29 4.38 16.20
CA ILE A 134 -6.48 4.32 17.07
C ILE A 134 -6.28 3.30 18.19
N PHE A 135 -5.76 2.12 17.89
CA PHE A 135 -5.38 1.16 18.92
C PHE A 135 -4.36 1.73 19.91
N GLY A 136 -3.45 2.58 19.42
CA GLY A 136 -2.54 3.35 20.27
C GLY A 136 -3.28 4.30 21.22
N LEU A 137 -4.34 4.97 20.76
CA LEU A 137 -5.18 5.78 21.64
C LEU A 137 -5.87 4.93 22.71
N TYR A 138 -6.41 3.76 22.38
CA TYR A 138 -6.96 2.83 23.38
C TYR A 138 -5.89 2.37 24.37
N GLY A 139 -4.66 2.09 23.92
CA GLY A 139 -3.53 1.77 24.79
C GLY A 139 -3.21 2.92 25.77
N ALA A 140 -3.14 4.14 25.29
CA ALA A 140 -2.90 5.33 26.11
C ALA A 140 -4.05 5.58 27.10
N LEU A 141 -5.30 5.37 26.67
CA LEU A 141 -6.48 5.44 27.53
C LEU A 141 -6.36 4.45 28.69
N LEU A 142 -6.05 3.18 28.40
CA LEU A 142 -5.85 2.16 29.42
C LEU A 142 -4.76 2.53 30.43
N SER A 143 -3.63 3.04 29.94
CA SER A 143 -2.52 3.49 30.78
C SER A 143 -2.93 4.65 31.69
N TYR A 144 -3.61 5.65 31.16
CA TYR A 144 -4.11 6.79 31.94
C TYR A 144 -5.07 6.32 33.04
N LEU A 145 -6.08 5.54 32.67
CA LEU A 145 -7.07 5.02 33.63
C LEU A 145 -6.42 4.21 34.75
N TRP A 146 -5.44 3.35 34.42
CA TRP A 146 -4.73 2.56 35.39
C TRP A 146 -3.89 3.40 36.36
N LEU A 147 -3.18 4.40 35.83
CA LEU A 147 -2.32 5.29 36.62
C LEU A 147 -3.12 6.24 37.53
N GLU A 148 -4.30 6.68 37.08
CA GLU A 148 -5.17 7.61 37.80
C GLU A 148 -6.34 6.89 38.55
N ARG A 149 -6.37 5.56 38.56
CA ARG A 149 -7.49 4.76 39.10
C ARG A 149 -7.94 5.10 40.52
N GLN A 150 -7.04 5.65 41.34
CA GLN A 150 -7.37 6.06 42.72
C GLN A 150 -8.12 7.41 42.76
N ARG A 151 -8.01 8.20 41.70
CA ARG A 151 -8.65 9.54 41.60
C ARG A 151 -9.96 9.51 40.80
N ILE A 152 -10.20 8.40 40.08
CA ILE A 152 -11.40 8.21 39.28
C ILE A 152 -12.42 7.41 40.10
N HIS A 153 -13.70 7.79 39.98
CA HIS A 153 -14.76 7.05 40.60
C HIS A 153 -14.78 5.59 40.15
N ARG A 154 -14.88 4.64 41.06
CA ARG A 154 -14.74 3.19 40.77
C ARG A 154 -15.67 2.67 39.67
N GLY A 155 -16.90 3.19 39.60
CA GLY A 155 -17.86 2.81 38.55
C GLY A 155 -17.41 3.29 37.16
N GLU A 156 -16.97 4.54 37.04
CA GLU A 156 -16.48 5.11 35.79
C GLU A 156 -15.19 4.45 35.31
N PHE A 157 -14.23 4.23 36.26
CA PHE A 157 -13.00 3.49 35.96
C PHE A 157 -13.31 2.10 35.39
N ARG A 158 -14.15 1.31 36.09
CA ARG A 158 -14.49 -0.04 35.63
C ARG A 158 -15.16 -0.05 34.28
N TRP A 159 -16.10 0.84 34.05
CA TRP A 159 -16.81 0.92 32.78
C TRP A 159 -15.87 1.28 31.63
N LEU A 160 -15.12 2.38 31.72
CA LEU A 160 -14.20 2.82 30.69
C LEU A 160 -13.07 1.82 30.44
N PHE A 161 -12.49 1.27 31.54
CA PHE A 161 -11.36 0.36 31.41
C PHE A 161 -11.75 -0.95 30.73
N TRP A 162 -12.85 -1.56 31.16
CA TRP A 162 -13.32 -2.81 30.57
C TRP A 162 -13.95 -2.60 29.17
N ALA A 163 -14.55 -1.45 28.88
CA ALA A 163 -15.01 -1.10 27.55
C ALA A 163 -13.82 -0.98 26.57
N ALA A 164 -12.73 -0.32 26.99
CA ALA A 164 -11.53 -0.19 26.16
C ALA A 164 -10.84 -1.54 25.92
N ILE A 165 -10.73 -2.39 26.95
CA ILE A 165 -10.23 -3.77 26.80
C ILE A 165 -11.15 -4.57 25.88
N GLY A 166 -12.45 -4.55 26.13
CA GLY A 166 -13.44 -5.30 25.37
C GLY A 166 -13.41 -4.93 23.88
N PHE A 167 -13.38 -3.64 23.57
CA PHE A 167 -13.24 -3.16 22.20
C PHE A 167 -11.94 -3.66 21.55
N SER A 168 -10.81 -3.50 22.24
CA SER A 168 -9.49 -3.91 21.70
C SER A 168 -9.43 -5.41 21.44
N VAL A 169 -9.86 -6.23 22.41
CA VAL A 169 -9.85 -7.68 22.27
C VAL A 169 -10.82 -8.16 21.21
N ALA A 170 -12.06 -7.65 21.22
CA ALA A 170 -13.07 -8.03 20.24
C ALA A 170 -12.62 -7.70 18.80
N THR A 171 -12.02 -6.52 18.60
CA THR A 171 -11.54 -6.11 17.27
C THR A 171 -10.35 -6.94 16.81
N ILE A 172 -9.41 -7.30 17.71
CA ILE A 172 -8.29 -8.20 17.39
C ILE A 172 -8.81 -9.61 17.05
N ILE A 173 -9.76 -10.15 17.82
CA ILE A 173 -10.38 -11.46 17.50
C ILE A 173 -11.06 -11.38 16.15
N PHE A 174 -11.85 -10.34 15.89
CA PHE A 174 -12.50 -10.12 14.60
C PHE A 174 -11.49 -10.04 13.45
N GLY A 175 -10.34 -9.41 13.67
CA GLY A 175 -9.26 -9.32 12.68
C GLY A 175 -8.57 -10.66 12.38
N PHE A 176 -8.65 -11.66 13.26
CA PHE A 176 -8.23 -13.02 12.94
C PHE A 176 -9.29 -13.81 12.15
N LEU A 177 -10.55 -13.42 12.26
CA LEU A 177 -11.66 -14.09 11.58
C LEU A 177 -11.92 -13.52 10.17
N VAL A 178 -11.58 -12.24 9.95
CA VAL A 178 -11.86 -11.53 8.69
C VAL A 178 -10.55 -11.27 7.95
N PRO A 179 -10.36 -11.85 6.75
CA PRO A 179 -9.17 -11.60 5.94
C PRO A 179 -9.05 -10.11 5.57
N GLY A 180 -7.80 -9.62 5.53
CA GLY A 180 -7.50 -8.25 5.14
C GLY A 180 -7.45 -7.25 6.31
N ILE A 181 -7.69 -7.68 7.54
CA ILE A 181 -7.47 -6.86 8.74
C ILE A 181 -6.05 -7.07 9.25
N ASP A 182 -5.32 -5.99 9.44
CA ASP A 182 -3.92 -6.00 9.87
C ASP A 182 -3.79 -6.02 11.40
N ASN A 183 -3.91 -7.21 11.97
CA ASN A 183 -3.75 -7.40 13.42
C ASN A 183 -2.33 -7.07 13.92
N ALA A 184 -1.31 -7.17 13.08
CA ALA A 184 0.04 -6.77 13.46
C ALA A 184 0.10 -5.26 13.74
N ALA A 185 -0.49 -4.45 12.84
CA ALA A 185 -0.61 -3.01 13.05
C ALA A 185 -1.42 -2.67 14.32
N HIS A 186 -2.50 -3.39 14.61
CA HIS A 186 -3.32 -3.20 15.81
C HIS A 186 -2.53 -3.49 17.10
N ILE A 187 -1.86 -4.63 17.17
CA ILE A 187 -1.07 -5.04 18.33
C ILE A 187 0.13 -4.10 18.54
N GLY A 188 0.85 -3.75 17.47
CA GLY A 188 1.94 -2.80 17.52
C GLY A 188 1.51 -1.43 18.00
N GLY A 189 0.37 -0.93 17.47
CA GLY A 189 -0.24 0.32 17.89
C GLY A 189 -0.66 0.31 19.37
N LEU A 190 -1.41 -0.72 19.79
CA LEU A 190 -1.86 -0.87 21.18
C LEU A 190 -0.70 -0.89 22.17
N THR A 191 0.33 -1.72 21.89
CA THR A 191 1.53 -1.84 22.73
C THR A 191 2.27 -0.50 22.83
N THR A 192 2.47 0.16 21.69
CA THR A 192 3.11 1.48 21.65
C THR A 192 2.30 2.51 22.41
N GLY A 193 0.97 2.50 22.25
CA GLY A 193 0.08 3.40 22.97
C GLY A 193 0.10 3.19 24.49
N LEU A 194 0.15 1.93 24.96
CA LEU A 194 0.33 1.62 26.36
C LEU A 194 1.62 2.24 26.92
N LEU A 195 2.75 2.05 26.23
CA LEU A 195 4.05 2.58 26.67
C LEU A 195 4.09 4.12 26.59
N MET A 196 3.61 4.70 25.48
CA MET A 196 3.54 6.16 25.31
C MET A 196 2.60 6.81 26.32
N GLY A 197 1.51 6.11 26.67
CA GLY A 197 0.57 6.57 27.69
C GLY A 197 1.23 6.73 29.06
N VAL A 198 2.04 5.75 29.48
CA VAL A 198 2.85 5.85 30.71
C VAL A 198 3.89 6.95 30.61
N LEU A 199 4.59 7.03 29.48
CA LEU A 199 5.67 8.01 29.26
C LEU A 199 5.17 9.45 29.30
N LEU A 200 4.01 9.72 28.69
CA LEU A 200 3.51 11.07 28.43
C LEU A 200 2.44 11.56 29.43
N VAL A 201 2.04 10.70 30.39
CA VAL A 201 1.08 11.14 31.41
C VAL A 201 1.62 12.32 32.19
N LYS A 202 0.78 13.35 32.40
CA LYS A 202 1.16 14.49 33.26
C LYS A 202 1.25 14.01 34.70
N SER A 203 2.40 14.17 35.33
CA SER A 203 2.57 13.99 36.77
C SER A 203 2.41 15.35 37.46
N GLU A 204 1.55 15.43 38.45
CA GLU A 204 1.61 16.52 39.41
C GLU A 204 2.93 16.48 40.19
N GLU A 205 3.40 17.61 40.71
CA GLU A 205 4.73 17.70 41.34
C GLU A 205 4.90 16.69 42.45
N GLU A 206 3.86 16.47 43.26
CA GLU A 206 3.84 15.55 44.36
C GLU A 206 4.09 14.08 43.96
N ASN A 207 3.66 13.66 42.76
CA ASN A 207 3.80 12.31 42.24
C ASN A 207 4.96 12.15 41.24
N ARG A 208 5.69 13.22 40.94
CA ARG A 208 6.72 13.22 39.89
C ARG A 208 7.86 12.24 40.15
N VAL A 209 8.29 12.14 41.43
CA VAL A 209 9.39 11.25 41.82
C VAL A 209 8.97 9.79 41.71
N ILE A 210 7.74 9.44 42.10
CA ILE A 210 7.20 8.08 42.06
C ILE A 210 7.00 7.59 40.62
N ARG A 211 6.64 8.47 39.68
CA ARG A 211 6.34 8.09 38.28
C ARG A 211 7.55 8.04 37.35
N ARG A 212 8.64 8.74 37.69
CA ARG A 212 9.90 8.76 36.87
C ARG A 212 10.43 7.38 36.51
N PRO A 213 10.54 6.40 37.44
CA PRO A 213 11.03 5.06 37.11
C PRO A 213 10.16 4.37 36.05
N GLY A 214 8.83 4.47 36.15
CA GLY A 214 7.89 3.91 35.16
C GLY A 214 8.01 4.56 33.79
N GLN A 215 8.23 5.87 33.73
CA GLN A 215 8.44 6.60 32.49
C GLN A 215 9.78 6.21 31.83
N TRP A 216 10.87 6.08 32.59
CA TRP A 216 12.13 5.58 32.05
C TRP A 216 12.04 4.13 31.58
N ALA A 217 11.38 3.26 32.34
CA ALA A 217 11.14 1.88 31.92
C ALA A 217 10.35 1.80 30.62
N SER A 218 9.30 2.65 30.45
CA SER A 218 8.53 2.73 29.21
C SER A 218 9.35 3.25 28.03
N ALA A 219 10.22 4.25 28.25
CA ALA A 219 11.12 4.76 27.22
C ALA A 219 12.09 3.67 26.76
N ILE A 220 12.72 2.96 27.69
CA ILE A 220 13.64 1.85 27.41
C ILE A 220 12.89 0.73 26.66
N ALA A 221 11.69 0.36 27.12
CA ALA A 221 10.86 -0.66 26.47
C ALA A 221 10.51 -0.27 25.03
N LEU A 222 10.18 1.00 24.75
CA LEU A 222 9.95 1.50 23.40
C LEU A 222 11.21 1.39 22.51
N VAL A 223 12.37 1.76 23.03
CA VAL A 223 13.63 1.64 22.29
C VAL A 223 13.93 0.18 21.96
N ILE A 224 13.76 -0.73 22.94
CA ILE A 224 13.95 -2.17 22.72
C ILE A 224 12.96 -2.72 21.71
N LEU A 225 11.68 -2.33 21.83
CA LEU A 225 10.63 -2.77 20.91
C LEU A 225 10.93 -2.34 19.48
N ILE A 226 11.21 -1.05 19.25
CA ILE A 226 11.51 -0.51 17.92
C ILE A 226 12.82 -1.09 17.39
N GLY A 227 13.89 -1.13 18.20
CA GLY A 227 15.16 -1.71 17.82
C GLY A 227 15.05 -3.21 17.47
N GLY A 228 14.28 -3.96 18.23
CA GLY A 228 13.97 -5.37 17.95
C GLY A 228 13.21 -5.56 16.65
N MET A 229 12.22 -4.69 16.36
CA MET A 229 11.49 -4.70 15.09
C MET A 229 12.42 -4.38 13.91
N VAL A 230 13.22 -3.31 14.02
CA VAL A 230 14.16 -2.90 12.96
C VAL A 230 15.16 -4.03 12.65
N ALA A 231 15.69 -4.68 13.70
CA ALA A 231 16.62 -5.80 13.53
C ALA A 231 15.96 -7.06 12.93
N ARG A 232 14.64 -7.16 12.95
CA ARG A 232 13.86 -8.29 12.42
C ARG A 232 13.13 -7.98 11.12
N ILE A 233 13.36 -6.80 10.51
CA ILE A 233 12.80 -6.50 9.18
C ILE A 233 13.35 -7.55 8.19
N PRO A 234 12.48 -8.37 7.56
CA PRO A 234 12.93 -9.35 6.59
C PRO A 234 13.46 -8.67 5.33
N ALA A 235 14.38 -9.31 4.62
CA ALA A 235 14.80 -8.82 3.31
C ALA A 235 13.59 -8.73 2.36
N PRO A 236 13.48 -7.71 1.51
CA PRO A 236 12.39 -7.60 0.56
C PRO A 236 12.42 -8.77 -0.42
N ALA A 237 11.24 -9.29 -0.77
CA ALA A 237 11.12 -10.40 -1.73
C ALA A 237 11.71 -10.03 -3.09
N TYR A 238 11.55 -8.77 -3.49
CA TYR A 238 12.09 -8.18 -4.73
C TYR A 238 12.19 -6.65 -4.56
N ARG A 239 12.88 -5.98 -5.48
CA ARG A 239 12.93 -4.51 -5.53
C ARG A 239 11.67 -3.97 -6.23
N TRP A 240 10.99 -3.05 -5.56
CA TRP A 240 9.78 -2.43 -6.11
C TRP A 240 10.06 -1.58 -7.35
N SER A 241 11.21 -0.91 -7.39
CA SER A 241 11.68 -0.15 -8.56
C SER A 241 11.75 -1.02 -9.81
N ASP A 242 12.29 -2.23 -9.67
CA ASP A 242 12.43 -3.17 -10.78
C ASP A 242 11.06 -3.68 -11.26
N GLU A 243 10.18 -4.06 -10.33
CA GLU A 243 8.81 -4.46 -10.67
C GLU A 243 8.03 -3.33 -11.36
N LYS A 244 8.19 -2.09 -10.90
CA LYS A 244 7.55 -0.92 -11.51
C LYS A 244 8.05 -0.69 -12.93
N GLN A 245 9.35 -0.81 -13.18
CA GLN A 245 9.95 -0.70 -14.50
C GLN A 245 9.41 -1.78 -15.44
N VAL A 246 9.38 -3.04 -14.98
CA VAL A 246 8.85 -4.16 -15.79
C VAL A 246 7.37 -3.93 -16.14
N ARG A 247 6.55 -3.50 -15.19
CA ARG A 247 5.12 -3.22 -15.47
C ARG A 247 4.91 -2.08 -16.45
N GLN A 248 5.75 -1.04 -16.36
CA GLN A 248 5.67 0.08 -17.29
C GLN A 248 5.99 -0.39 -18.70
N GLU A 249 7.08 -1.11 -18.89
CA GLU A 249 7.50 -1.65 -20.18
C GLU A 249 6.48 -2.60 -20.79
N ILE A 250 5.89 -3.49 -19.97
CA ILE A 250 4.77 -4.33 -20.41
C ILE A 250 3.61 -3.47 -20.93
N GLY A 251 3.27 -2.39 -20.25
CA GLY A 251 2.20 -1.47 -20.67
C GLY A 251 2.51 -0.77 -21.99
N GLU A 252 3.74 -0.31 -22.17
CA GLU A 252 4.22 0.33 -23.39
C GLU A 252 4.24 -0.64 -24.57
N PHE A 253 4.76 -1.86 -24.33
CA PHE A 253 4.73 -2.93 -25.32
C PHE A 253 3.32 -3.25 -25.81
N LEU A 254 2.35 -3.41 -24.89
CA LEU A 254 0.97 -3.72 -25.27
C LEU A 254 0.31 -2.63 -26.11
N GLN A 255 0.65 -1.35 -25.87
CA GLN A 255 0.19 -0.24 -26.68
C GLN A 255 0.85 -0.23 -28.06
N GLN A 256 2.14 -0.49 -28.13
CA GLN A 256 2.89 -0.59 -29.37
C GLN A 256 2.39 -1.75 -30.24
N ASP A 257 2.21 -2.93 -29.66
CA ASP A 257 1.69 -4.11 -30.35
C ASP A 257 0.28 -3.88 -30.92
N ALA A 258 -0.59 -3.21 -30.17
CA ALA A 258 -1.90 -2.82 -30.68
C ALA A 258 -1.81 -1.83 -31.87
N ALA A 259 -0.82 -0.93 -31.88
CA ALA A 259 -0.58 -0.02 -32.98
C ALA A 259 0.00 -0.75 -34.21
N ILE A 260 0.96 -1.65 -34.00
CA ILE A 260 1.53 -2.50 -35.06
C ILE A 260 0.45 -3.37 -35.70
N SER A 261 -0.42 -3.98 -34.87
CA SER A 261 -1.53 -4.82 -35.35
C SER A 261 -2.50 -4.05 -36.25
N ARG A 262 -2.86 -2.81 -35.91
CA ARG A 262 -3.69 -1.95 -36.77
C ARG A 262 -2.99 -1.56 -38.06
N ALA A 263 -1.69 -1.23 -38.00
CA ALA A 263 -0.90 -0.94 -39.17
C ALA A 263 -0.82 -2.16 -40.10
N TRP A 264 -0.62 -3.34 -39.54
CA TRP A 264 -0.58 -4.60 -40.28
C TRP A 264 -1.87 -4.88 -41.06
N GLU A 265 -3.04 -4.69 -40.41
CA GLU A 265 -4.33 -4.87 -41.10
C GLU A 265 -4.47 -3.90 -42.29
N SER A 266 -4.04 -2.65 -42.11
CA SER A 266 -4.04 -1.66 -43.24
C SER A 266 -3.11 -2.05 -44.37
N LEU A 267 -1.93 -2.60 -44.05
CA LEU A 267 -0.96 -3.09 -45.04
C LEU A 267 -1.48 -4.28 -45.85
N LEU A 268 -2.15 -5.23 -45.17
CA LEU A 268 -2.80 -6.36 -45.86
C LEU A 268 -3.89 -5.91 -46.85
N LEU A 269 -4.63 -4.85 -46.51
CA LEU A 269 -5.63 -4.27 -47.38
C LEU A 269 -4.99 -3.54 -48.56
N GLN A 270 -3.86 -2.83 -48.36
CA GLN A 270 -3.11 -2.15 -49.41
C GLN A 270 -2.47 -3.15 -50.38
N GLY A 271 -1.87 -4.23 -49.89
CA GLY A 271 -1.27 -5.29 -50.71
C GLY A 271 -2.27 -6.03 -51.62
N ARG A 272 -3.59 -5.91 -51.36
CA ARG A 272 -4.65 -6.42 -52.24
C ARG A 272 -5.01 -5.47 -53.38
N ARG A 273 -4.53 -4.21 -53.33
CA ARG A 273 -4.81 -3.24 -54.39
C ARG A 273 -3.87 -3.45 -55.60
N LYS A 274 -4.40 -3.34 -56.82
CA LYS A 274 -3.60 -3.41 -58.04
C LYS A 274 -2.64 -2.22 -58.07
N GLY A 275 -1.34 -2.49 -58.25
CA GLY A 275 -0.31 -1.47 -58.46
C GLY A 275 0.71 -1.30 -57.32
N VAL A 276 0.60 -1.98 -56.20
CA VAL A 276 1.64 -2.00 -55.13
C VAL A 276 2.69 -3.05 -55.52
N SER A 277 3.96 -2.65 -55.58
CA SER A 277 5.08 -3.59 -55.85
C SER A 277 5.40 -4.42 -54.57
N PHE A 278 5.97 -5.63 -54.77
CA PHE A 278 6.42 -6.47 -53.64
C PHE A 278 7.54 -5.78 -52.86
N ASP A 279 8.40 -5.01 -53.53
CA ASP A 279 9.51 -4.31 -52.89
C ASP A 279 9.00 -3.15 -52.00
N GLU A 280 8.03 -2.34 -52.49
CA GLU A 280 7.38 -1.29 -51.68
C GLU A 280 6.67 -1.88 -50.45
N LEU A 281 5.99 -3.00 -50.61
CA LEU A 281 5.33 -3.65 -49.48
C LEU A 281 6.35 -4.20 -48.47
N ALA A 282 7.47 -4.76 -48.95
CA ALA A 282 8.55 -5.25 -48.10
C ALA A 282 9.16 -4.11 -47.28
N ASP A 283 9.47 -2.94 -47.90
CA ASP A 283 10.06 -1.80 -47.19
C ASP A 283 9.14 -1.22 -46.13
N VAL A 284 7.83 -1.16 -46.40
CA VAL A 284 6.86 -0.72 -45.39
C VAL A 284 6.72 -1.73 -44.24
N ILE A 285 6.72 -3.03 -44.54
CA ILE A 285 6.67 -4.05 -43.46
C ILE A 285 7.96 -4.00 -42.63
N GLU A 286 9.11 -3.80 -43.25
CA GLU A 286 10.37 -3.69 -42.53
C GLU A 286 10.37 -2.52 -41.54
N SER A 287 10.03 -1.31 -41.99
CA SER A 287 10.06 -0.10 -41.19
C SER A 287 8.92 -0.03 -40.13
N VAL A 288 7.73 -0.55 -40.46
CA VAL A 288 6.55 -0.42 -39.57
C VAL A 288 6.37 -1.60 -38.66
N VAL A 289 6.85 -2.79 -39.02
CA VAL A 289 6.61 -4.02 -38.26
C VAL A 289 7.92 -4.60 -37.69
N VAL A 290 8.90 -4.89 -38.58
CA VAL A 290 10.15 -5.55 -38.16
C VAL A 290 10.92 -4.69 -37.16
N GLU A 291 11.25 -3.44 -37.55
CA GLU A 291 12.02 -2.51 -36.71
C GLU A 291 11.32 -2.27 -35.33
N ARG A 292 10.00 -2.18 -35.32
CA ARG A 292 9.25 -1.95 -34.07
C ARG A 292 9.28 -3.17 -33.15
N TYR A 293 9.12 -4.39 -33.68
CA TYR A 293 9.25 -5.60 -32.85
C TYR A 293 10.71 -5.85 -32.45
N GLU A 294 11.70 -5.49 -33.25
CA GLU A 294 13.12 -5.51 -32.88
C GLU A 294 13.35 -4.62 -31.65
N HIS A 295 12.91 -3.36 -31.74
CA HIS A 295 13.02 -2.40 -30.65
C HIS A 295 12.31 -2.90 -29.37
N SER A 296 11.08 -3.37 -29.49
CA SER A 296 10.35 -3.95 -28.35
C SER A 296 11.05 -5.17 -27.74
N PHE A 297 11.65 -6.02 -28.58
CA PHE A 297 12.43 -7.16 -28.09
C PHE A 297 13.68 -6.72 -27.31
N GLU A 298 14.38 -5.70 -27.82
CA GLU A 298 15.56 -5.13 -27.15
C GLU A 298 15.18 -4.51 -25.79
N GLU A 299 14.11 -3.70 -25.74
CA GLU A 299 13.60 -3.08 -24.50
C GLU A 299 13.20 -4.14 -23.48
N LEU A 300 12.40 -5.14 -23.85
CA LEU A 300 12.01 -6.25 -22.95
C LEU A 300 13.19 -7.11 -22.52
N SER A 301 14.23 -7.25 -23.35
CA SER A 301 15.45 -8.00 -23.03
C SER A 301 16.37 -7.25 -22.07
N ALA A 302 16.31 -5.93 -22.05
CA ALA A 302 17.09 -5.08 -21.14
C ALA A 302 16.50 -5.01 -19.72
N LEU A 303 15.29 -5.53 -19.50
CA LEU A 303 14.64 -5.52 -18.20
C LEU A 303 15.37 -6.39 -17.17
N PRO A 304 15.21 -6.09 -15.86
CA PRO A 304 15.73 -6.92 -14.79
C PRO A 304 15.22 -8.37 -14.89
N GLN A 305 16.16 -9.32 -14.90
CA GLN A 305 15.87 -10.75 -15.05
C GLN A 305 15.71 -11.46 -13.69
N ASP A 306 15.00 -10.83 -12.74
CA ASP A 306 14.74 -11.42 -11.43
C ASP A 306 13.42 -12.22 -11.47
N ALA A 307 13.53 -13.54 -11.40
CA ALA A 307 12.38 -14.45 -11.40
C ALA A 307 11.42 -14.26 -10.20
N ARG A 308 11.84 -13.51 -9.17
CA ARG A 308 11.00 -13.18 -8.00
C ARG A 308 10.03 -12.03 -8.28
N LEU A 309 10.23 -11.28 -9.36
CA LEU A 309 9.31 -10.21 -9.75
C LEU A 309 7.94 -10.80 -10.12
N PRO A 310 6.84 -10.26 -9.59
CA PRO A 310 5.49 -10.72 -9.95
C PRO A 310 5.20 -10.68 -11.46
N SER A 311 5.81 -9.74 -12.19
CA SER A 311 5.62 -9.56 -13.63
C SER A 311 6.67 -10.29 -14.49
N ALA A 312 7.64 -11.02 -13.90
CA ALA A 312 8.75 -11.65 -14.63
C ALA A 312 8.27 -12.60 -15.72
N GLN A 313 7.34 -13.50 -15.38
CA GLN A 313 6.81 -14.48 -16.33
C GLN A 313 6.07 -13.82 -17.50
N THR A 314 5.32 -12.75 -17.22
CA THR A 314 4.62 -11.99 -18.26
C THR A 314 5.63 -11.30 -19.19
N ALA A 315 6.66 -10.68 -18.64
CA ALA A 315 7.70 -10.01 -19.42
C ALA A 315 8.44 -11.00 -20.32
N GLU A 316 8.80 -12.17 -19.80
CA GLU A 316 9.43 -13.25 -20.57
C GLU A 316 8.53 -13.74 -21.71
N HIS A 317 7.24 -13.93 -21.43
CA HIS A 317 6.28 -14.34 -22.46
C HIS A 317 6.15 -13.30 -23.57
N LEU A 318 6.05 -12.02 -23.22
CA LEU A 318 5.95 -10.93 -24.19
C LEU A 318 7.25 -10.72 -24.99
N ARG A 319 8.40 -10.92 -24.36
CA ARG A 319 9.71 -10.90 -25.05
C ARG A 319 9.77 -11.98 -26.12
N ASN A 320 9.40 -13.22 -25.76
CA ASN A 320 9.38 -14.34 -26.70
C ASN A 320 8.37 -14.11 -27.84
N TYR A 321 7.22 -13.51 -27.53
CA TYR A 321 6.24 -13.11 -28.54
C TYR A 321 6.80 -12.04 -29.48
N ALA A 322 7.47 -11.00 -28.98
CA ALA A 322 8.09 -9.96 -29.79
C ALA A 322 9.16 -10.56 -30.74
N GLU A 323 9.98 -11.47 -30.23
CA GLU A 323 10.98 -12.20 -31.02
C GLU A 323 10.33 -12.99 -32.16
N GLN A 324 9.31 -13.77 -31.88
CA GLN A 324 8.58 -14.55 -32.88
C GLN A 324 7.93 -13.68 -33.95
N GLN A 325 7.32 -12.55 -33.54
CA GLN A 325 6.71 -11.62 -34.48
C GLN A 325 7.76 -10.91 -35.35
N ARG A 326 8.89 -10.51 -34.78
CA ARG A 326 10.04 -9.97 -35.50
C ARG A 326 10.54 -10.95 -36.57
N ASP A 327 10.83 -12.17 -36.16
CA ASP A 327 11.42 -13.18 -37.05
C ASP A 327 10.47 -13.60 -38.18
N ALA A 328 9.19 -13.79 -37.86
CA ALA A 328 8.17 -14.07 -38.85
C ALA A 328 8.00 -12.89 -39.84
N SER A 329 8.04 -11.64 -39.36
CA SER A 329 7.92 -10.46 -40.21
C SER A 329 9.15 -10.27 -41.07
N ARG A 330 10.36 -10.56 -40.57
CA ARG A 330 11.63 -10.54 -41.33
C ARG A 330 11.62 -11.59 -42.45
N ALA A 331 11.22 -12.83 -42.13
CA ALA A 331 11.06 -13.89 -43.13
C ALA A 331 10.05 -13.54 -44.21
N MET A 332 9.00 -12.79 -43.86
CA MET A 332 8.04 -12.28 -44.85
C MET A 332 8.61 -11.22 -45.75
N VAL A 333 9.41 -10.27 -45.23
CA VAL A 333 10.13 -9.26 -46.03
C VAL A 333 11.07 -9.95 -47.03
N GLU A 334 11.84 -10.94 -46.59
CA GLU A 334 12.73 -11.72 -47.46
C GLU A 334 11.96 -12.46 -48.54
N GLY A 335 10.84 -13.12 -48.16
CA GLY A 335 9.98 -13.81 -49.15
C GLY A 335 9.36 -12.86 -50.19
N LEU A 336 8.99 -11.64 -49.81
CA LEU A 336 8.47 -10.63 -50.73
C LEU A 336 9.55 -10.17 -51.71
N ARG A 337 10.76 -9.86 -51.25
CA ARG A 337 11.91 -9.48 -52.07
C ARG A 337 12.34 -10.60 -53.03
N ALA A 338 12.32 -11.86 -52.53
CA ALA A 338 12.61 -13.03 -53.33
C ALA A 338 11.45 -13.47 -54.24
N ARG A 339 10.24 -12.90 -54.08
CA ARG A 339 9.00 -13.31 -54.76
C ARG A 339 8.61 -14.78 -54.49
N ASP A 340 9.04 -15.32 -53.33
CA ASP A 340 8.76 -16.69 -52.90
C ASP A 340 7.42 -16.78 -52.15
N ARG A 341 6.40 -17.29 -52.85
CA ARG A 341 5.04 -17.47 -52.31
C ARG A 341 5.01 -18.46 -51.12
N GLN A 342 5.85 -19.48 -51.13
CA GLN A 342 5.85 -20.49 -50.09
C GLN A 342 6.43 -19.93 -48.81
N GLN A 343 7.51 -19.16 -48.88
CA GLN A 343 8.11 -18.47 -47.75
C GLN A 343 7.14 -17.44 -47.15
N ILE A 344 6.46 -16.65 -47.99
CA ILE A 344 5.47 -15.66 -47.53
C ILE A 344 4.31 -16.35 -46.78
N GLN A 345 3.77 -17.47 -47.30
CA GLN A 345 2.68 -18.17 -46.67
C GLN A 345 3.09 -18.78 -45.32
N LYS A 346 4.30 -19.35 -45.24
CA LYS A 346 4.87 -19.90 -44.00
C LYS A 346 5.03 -18.79 -42.95
N ALA A 347 5.64 -17.67 -43.29
CA ALA A 347 5.85 -16.55 -42.39
C ALA A 347 4.51 -15.96 -41.89
N LEU A 348 3.51 -15.84 -42.75
CA LEU A 348 2.15 -15.44 -42.31
C LEU A 348 1.50 -16.43 -41.34
N ALA A 349 1.71 -17.72 -41.54
CA ALA A 349 1.18 -18.74 -40.64
C ALA A 349 1.85 -18.69 -39.26
N GLU A 350 3.17 -18.49 -39.23
CA GLU A 350 3.94 -18.34 -37.99
C GLU A 350 3.54 -17.08 -37.22
N ALA A 351 3.41 -15.92 -37.89
CA ALA A 351 2.94 -14.69 -37.28
C ALA A 351 1.51 -14.80 -36.71
N ARG A 352 0.62 -15.54 -37.39
CA ARG A 352 -0.74 -15.79 -36.89
C ARG A 352 -0.74 -16.74 -35.68
N LYS A 353 0.07 -17.78 -35.71
CA LYS A 353 0.18 -18.75 -34.62
C LYS A 353 0.60 -18.06 -33.34
N SER A 354 1.68 -17.29 -33.36
CA SER A 354 2.16 -16.59 -32.15
C SER A 354 1.16 -15.56 -31.61
N ARG A 355 0.31 -14.94 -32.45
CA ARG A 355 -0.77 -14.07 -32.02
C ARG A 355 -1.90 -14.80 -31.27
N THR A 356 -2.14 -16.06 -31.58
CA THR A 356 -3.17 -16.87 -30.89
C THR A 356 -2.67 -17.46 -29.59
N GLU A 357 -1.36 -17.53 -29.39
CA GLU A 357 -0.69 -18.03 -28.19
C GLU A 357 -0.36 -16.92 -27.18
N LYS A 358 -0.57 -15.66 -27.52
CA LYS A 358 -0.45 -14.47 -26.66
C LYS A 358 -1.61 -14.38 -25.68
#